data_ffdb2f3622ee6e40b5a3ef1156f60631
#
_entry.id   ffdb2f3622ee6e40b5a3ef1156f60631
#
_cell.length_a   1.000
_cell.length_b   1.000
_cell.length_c   1.000
_cell.angle_alpha   90.00
_cell.angle_beta   90.00
_cell.angle_gamma   90.00
#
_symmetry.space_group_name_H-M   'P 1'
#
loop_
_entity.id
_entity.type
_entity.pdbx_description
1 polymer ?
#
loop_
_entity_poly.entity_id
_entity_poly.type
_entity_poly.pdbx_seq_one_letter_code
_entity_poly.pdbx_strand_id
1 'polypeptide(L)'
;MGTDELGRDLLTRVIYGSRLSISIGVLTALSAFVIGTIYGATAGYVGGKLDALLMRGIDIAYSLPDLLVMILVGVLIGRGTTGILIALALISWMGTARLVRAQFLQLKHEEFIEAARASGQSNLAVIFKHLLPNAIGPIIVALTFTVPSAILSESTLSFIGLGLSPPACSWGTLASDGLRALRIEPHLLLFPSFFIFITVLSFNFLGDGLRDALDPRTRL
;
A
#
# COMPACT_ATOMS: atom_id res chain seq x y z
N MET A 1 5.35 -30.29 -3.26
CA MET A 1 4.22 -29.66 -2.52
C MET A 1 2.89 -30.38 -2.78
N GLY A 2 2.84 -31.35 -3.67
CA GLY A 2 1.63 -32.06 -4.05
C GLY A 2 0.79 -31.32 -5.09
N THR A 3 -0.43 -31.81 -5.31
CA THR A 3 -1.40 -31.25 -6.25
C THR A 3 -2.62 -30.71 -5.50
N ASP A 4 -3.35 -29.81 -6.13
CA ASP A 4 -4.65 -29.36 -5.62
C ASP A 4 -5.78 -30.34 -5.99
N GLU A 5 -7.01 -30.08 -5.55
CA GLU A 5 -8.21 -30.92 -5.80
C GLU A 5 -8.47 -31.16 -7.30
N LEU A 6 -7.93 -30.35 -8.20
CA LEU A 6 -8.05 -30.46 -9.65
C LEU A 6 -6.82 -31.11 -10.31
N GLY A 7 -5.89 -31.68 -9.51
CA GLY A 7 -4.67 -32.32 -9.99
C GLY A 7 -3.60 -31.33 -10.50
N ARG A 8 -3.73 -30.01 -10.25
CA ARG A 8 -2.76 -29.01 -10.67
C ARG A 8 -1.60 -28.93 -9.67
N ASP A 9 -0.37 -28.80 -10.15
CA ASP A 9 0.82 -28.71 -9.29
C ASP A 9 0.77 -27.47 -8.40
N LEU A 10 0.81 -27.66 -7.08
CA LEU A 10 0.71 -26.60 -6.08
C LEU A 10 1.94 -25.68 -6.09
N LEU A 11 3.14 -26.23 -6.28
CA LEU A 11 4.37 -25.42 -6.32
C LEU A 11 4.32 -24.41 -7.47
N THR A 12 3.95 -24.89 -8.65
CA THR A 12 3.78 -24.04 -9.84
C THR A 12 2.76 -22.93 -9.56
N ARG A 13 1.61 -23.25 -8.98
CA ARG A 13 0.57 -22.27 -8.64
C ARG A 13 1.05 -21.24 -7.60
N VAL A 14 1.79 -21.64 -6.59
CA VAL A 14 2.36 -20.73 -5.58
C VAL A 14 3.38 -19.77 -6.22
N ILE A 15 4.26 -20.28 -7.10
CA ILE A 15 5.23 -19.45 -7.82
C ILE A 15 4.51 -18.46 -8.78
N TYR A 16 3.54 -18.91 -9.56
CA TYR A 16 2.78 -18.01 -10.43
C TYR A 16 1.90 -17.04 -9.64
N GLY A 17 1.31 -17.49 -8.52
CA GLY A 17 0.52 -16.68 -7.62
C GLY A 17 1.31 -15.54 -6.99
N SER A 18 2.64 -15.72 -6.77
CA SER A 18 3.51 -14.67 -6.25
C SER A 18 3.54 -13.44 -7.15
N ARG A 19 3.53 -13.64 -8.47
CA ARG A 19 3.54 -12.52 -9.42
C ARG A 19 2.35 -11.60 -9.22
N LEU A 20 1.15 -12.17 -9.03
CA LEU A 20 -0.07 -11.40 -8.80
C LEU A 20 -0.10 -10.77 -7.42
N SER A 21 0.20 -11.52 -6.35
CA SER A 21 0.21 -11.00 -5.00
C SER A 21 1.20 -9.84 -4.82
N ILE A 22 2.44 -10.01 -5.32
CA ILE A 22 3.47 -8.97 -5.25
C ILE A 22 3.12 -7.78 -6.14
N SER A 23 2.61 -8.02 -7.37
CA SER A 23 2.20 -6.94 -8.26
C SER A 23 1.07 -6.10 -7.67
N ILE A 24 0.06 -6.73 -7.04
CA ILE A 24 -1.01 -6.03 -6.34
C ILE A 24 -0.43 -5.16 -5.22
N GLY A 25 0.46 -5.72 -4.39
CA GLY A 25 1.11 -4.98 -3.32
C GLY A 25 1.87 -3.75 -3.82
N VAL A 26 2.75 -3.96 -4.81
CA VAL A 26 3.60 -2.89 -5.37
C VAL A 26 2.78 -1.83 -6.10
N LEU A 27 1.80 -2.22 -6.92
CA LEU A 27 0.94 -1.26 -7.65
C LEU A 27 0.07 -0.45 -6.68
N THR A 28 -0.41 -1.07 -5.60
CA THR A 28 -1.13 -0.38 -4.53
C THR A 28 -0.22 0.64 -3.84
N ALA A 29 1.00 0.27 -3.47
CA ALA A 29 1.96 1.18 -2.86
C ALA A 29 2.32 2.33 -3.82
N LEU A 30 2.49 2.05 -5.11
CA LEU A 30 2.77 3.06 -6.12
C LEU A 30 1.61 4.06 -6.29
N SER A 31 0.36 3.56 -6.31
CA SER A 31 -0.82 4.41 -6.34
C SER A 31 -0.94 5.28 -5.09
N ALA A 32 -0.68 4.71 -3.91
CA ALA A 32 -0.65 5.43 -2.65
C ALA A 32 0.44 6.51 -2.63
N PHE A 33 1.62 6.21 -3.18
CA PHE A 33 2.70 7.19 -3.34
C PHE A 33 2.26 8.36 -4.21
N VAL A 34 1.78 8.11 -5.42
CA VAL A 34 1.44 9.17 -6.38
C VAL A 34 0.28 10.02 -5.85
N ILE A 35 -0.85 9.40 -5.52
CA ILE A 35 -2.05 10.12 -5.09
C ILE A 35 -1.80 10.79 -3.73
N GLY A 36 -1.25 10.03 -2.77
CA GLY A 36 -0.99 10.52 -1.42
C GLY A 36 0.02 11.66 -1.38
N THR A 37 1.08 11.58 -2.21
CA THR A 37 2.08 12.67 -2.28
C THR A 37 1.48 13.94 -2.87
N ILE A 38 0.75 13.85 -3.98
CA ILE A 38 0.12 15.03 -4.60
C ILE A 38 -0.87 15.67 -3.63
N TYR A 39 -1.73 14.87 -3.03
CA TYR A 39 -2.76 15.34 -2.10
C TYR A 39 -2.16 15.93 -0.82
N GLY A 40 -1.25 15.20 -0.19
CA GLY A 40 -0.60 15.62 1.06
C GLY A 40 0.32 16.82 0.88
N ALA A 41 1.10 16.87 -0.23
CA ALA A 41 1.94 18.01 -0.55
C ALA A 41 1.10 19.27 -0.79
N THR A 42 -0.01 19.16 -1.52
CA THR A 42 -0.94 20.28 -1.74
C THR A 42 -1.50 20.80 -0.42
N ALA A 43 -2.00 19.92 0.44
CA ALA A 43 -2.53 20.28 1.75
C ALA A 43 -1.47 20.92 2.66
N GLY A 44 -0.31 20.29 2.79
CA GLY A 44 0.78 20.75 3.68
C GLY A 44 1.45 22.05 3.20
N TYR A 45 1.64 22.19 1.88
CA TYR A 45 2.29 23.38 1.31
C TYR A 45 1.38 24.61 1.38
N VAL A 46 0.15 24.53 0.88
CA VAL A 46 -0.80 25.65 0.86
C VAL A 46 -1.26 25.98 2.27
N GLY A 47 -1.64 24.97 3.05
CA GLY A 47 -2.12 25.17 4.43
C GLY A 47 -3.49 25.85 4.52
N GLY A 48 -3.81 26.37 5.71
CA GLY A 48 -5.01 27.17 5.95
C GLY A 48 -6.33 26.46 5.66
N LYS A 49 -7.26 27.15 4.99
CA LYS A 49 -8.60 26.63 4.70
C LYS A 49 -8.57 25.45 3.70
N LEU A 50 -7.64 25.44 2.74
CA LEU A 50 -7.50 24.36 1.78
C LEU A 50 -7.03 23.08 2.47
N ASP A 51 -6.05 23.18 3.35
CA ASP A 51 -5.60 22.06 4.18
C ASP A 51 -6.73 21.47 5.01
N ALA A 52 -7.49 22.34 5.71
CA ALA A 52 -8.63 21.91 6.50
C ALA A 52 -9.71 21.20 5.65
N LEU A 53 -10.00 21.71 4.44
CA LEU A 53 -10.97 21.11 3.54
C LEU A 53 -10.51 19.73 3.05
N LEU A 54 -9.24 19.62 2.60
CA LEU A 54 -8.67 18.37 2.11
C LEU A 54 -8.61 17.31 3.23
N MET A 55 -8.19 17.68 4.44
CA MET A 55 -8.18 16.75 5.57
C MET A 55 -9.59 16.31 5.98
N ARG A 56 -10.57 17.20 5.91
CA ARG A 56 -11.97 16.84 6.15
C ARG A 56 -12.46 15.77 5.15
N GLY A 57 -12.04 15.88 3.88
CA GLY A 57 -12.34 14.86 2.86
C GLY A 57 -11.77 13.48 3.25
N ILE A 58 -10.52 13.43 3.71
CA ILE A 58 -9.91 12.19 4.22
C ILE A 58 -10.64 11.69 5.47
N ASP A 59 -11.02 12.56 6.41
CA ASP A 59 -11.72 12.17 7.64
C ASP A 59 -13.07 11.54 7.34
N ILE A 60 -13.81 12.09 6.37
CA ILE A 60 -15.07 11.51 5.88
C ILE A 60 -14.83 10.13 5.25
N ALA A 61 -13.81 9.99 4.41
CA ALA A 61 -13.49 8.72 3.78
C ALA A 61 -13.09 7.65 4.83
N TYR A 62 -12.31 8.02 5.85
CA TYR A 62 -11.96 7.13 6.96
C TYR A 62 -13.11 6.75 7.88
N SER A 63 -14.24 7.48 7.85
CA SER A 63 -15.42 7.10 8.62
C SER A 63 -16.10 5.83 8.09
N LEU A 64 -15.78 5.44 6.85
CA LEU A 64 -16.28 4.21 6.24
C LEU A 64 -15.27 3.07 6.53
N PRO A 65 -15.75 1.89 6.97
CA PRO A 65 -14.87 0.74 7.13
C PRO A 65 -14.26 0.32 5.79
N ASP A 66 -12.92 0.24 5.74
CA ASP A 66 -12.16 -0.10 4.51
C ASP A 66 -12.70 -1.35 3.82
N LEU A 67 -13.00 -2.39 4.59
CA LEU A 67 -13.54 -3.65 4.05
C LEU A 67 -14.87 -3.44 3.31
N LEU A 68 -15.76 -2.59 3.82
CA LEU A 68 -17.03 -2.31 3.15
C LEU A 68 -16.83 -1.58 1.82
N VAL A 69 -15.90 -0.63 1.78
CA VAL A 69 -15.54 0.08 0.54
C VAL A 69 -14.96 -0.91 -0.48
N MET A 70 -14.04 -1.79 -0.04
CA MET A 70 -13.45 -2.82 -0.90
C MET A 70 -14.51 -3.79 -1.45
N ILE A 71 -15.45 -4.22 -0.62
CA ILE A 71 -16.57 -5.08 -1.05
C ILE A 71 -17.43 -4.37 -2.09
N LEU A 72 -17.81 -3.12 -1.82
CA LEU A 72 -18.64 -2.32 -2.72
C LEU A 72 -17.99 -2.17 -4.10
N VAL A 73 -16.70 -1.82 -4.13
CA VAL A 73 -15.93 -1.70 -5.37
C VAL A 73 -15.83 -3.05 -6.09
N GLY A 74 -15.57 -4.14 -5.37
CA GLY A 74 -15.52 -5.49 -5.92
C GLY A 74 -16.84 -5.94 -6.54
N VAL A 75 -17.98 -5.53 -5.96
CA VAL A 75 -19.32 -5.81 -6.52
C VAL A 75 -19.60 -4.95 -7.75
N LEU A 76 -19.25 -3.66 -7.73
CA LEU A 76 -19.54 -2.73 -8.82
C LEU A 76 -18.66 -2.96 -10.07
N ILE A 77 -17.37 -3.21 -9.88
CA ILE A 77 -16.39 -3.38 -10.96
C ILE A 77 -16.32 -4.84 -11.41
N GLY A 78 -16.65 -5.76 -10.50
CA GLY A 78 -16.54 -7.20 -10.73
C GLY A 78 -15.26 -7.80 -10.12
N ARG A 79 -15.25 -9.14 -10.10
CA ARG A 79 -14.13 -9.93 -9.59
C ARG A 79 -12.94 -9.87 -10.54
N GLY A 80 -11.75 -9.75 -10.00
CA GLY A 80 -10.50 -9.80 -10.77
C GLY A 80 -9.48 -8.79 -10.30
N THR A 81 -8.31 -8.80 -10.94
CA THR A 81 -7.16 -7.98 -10.58
C THR A 81 -7.49 -6.47 -10.60
N THR A 82 -8.25 -6.03 -11.60
CA THR A 82 -8.61 -4.61 -11.76
C THR A 82 -9.51 -4.14 -10.62
N GLY A 83 -10.54 -4.92 -10.26
CA GLY A 83 -11.44 -4.58 -9.14
C GLY A 83 -10.68 -4.46 -7.81
N ILE A 84 -9.78 -5.42 -7.54
CA ILE A 84 -8.95 -5.41 -6.34
C ILE A 84 -8.01 -4.21 -6.32
N LEU A 85 -7.32 -3.93 -7.44
CA LEU A 85 -6.39 -2.79 -7.52
C LEU A 85 -7.10 -1.46 -7.32
N ILE A 86 -8.27 -1.26 -7.92
CA ILE A 86 -9.05 -0.03 -7.76
C ILE A 86 -9.53 0.10 -6.31
N ALA A 87 -10.04 -0.99 -5.71
CA ALA A 87 -10.48 -0.99 -4.32
C ALA A 87 -9.36 -0.59 -3.36
N LEU A 88 -8.19 -1.21 -3.51
CA LEU A 88 -7.02 -0.90 -2.70
C LEU A 88 -6.48 0.51 -2.97
N ALA A 89 -6.41 0.93 -4.25
CA ALA A 89 -5.95 2.26 -4.62
C ALA A 89 -6.83 3.39 -4.07
N LEU A 90 -8.14 3.17 -3.92
CA LEU A 90 -9.06 4.15 -3.34
C LEU A 90 -8.81 4.41 -1.84
N ILE A 91 -8.23 3.45 -1.14
CA ILE A 91 -8.08 3.51 0.32
C ILE A 91 -6.63 3.82 0.73
N SER A 92 -5.65 3.17 0.11
CA SER A 92 -4.27 3.15 0.59
C SER A 92 -3.54 4.50 0.56
N TRP A 93 -3.97 5.43 -0.28
CA TRP A 93 -3.32 6.74 -0.43
C TRP A 93 -3.56 7.70 0.74
N MET A 94 -4.64 7.53 1.50
CA MET A 94 -5.06 8.46 2.55
C MET A 94 -4.02 8.55 3.68
N GLY A 95 -3.47 7.41 4.11
CA GLY A 95 -2.40 7.37 5.10
C GLY A 95 -1.13 8.09 4.63
N THR A 96 -0.73 7.83 3.38
CA THR A 96 0.40 8.50 2.75
C THR A 96 0.16 10.00 2.64
N ALA A 97 -1.04 10.44 2.28
CA ALA A 97 -1.39 11.87 2.20
C ALA A 97 -1.23 12.58 3.55
N ARG A 98 -1.70 11.97 4.64
CA ARG A 98 -1.50 12.53 5.99
C ARG A 98 -0.03 12.61 6.38
N LEU A 99 0.76 11.58 6.05
CA LEU A 99 2.20 11.56 6.31
C LEU A 99 2.91 12.67 5.53
N VAL A 100 2.69 12.77 4.22
CA VAL A 100 3.29 13.80 3.37
C VAL A 100 2.91 15.19 3.83
N ARG A 101 1.64 15.41 4.16
CA ARG A 101 1.18 16.67 4.75
C ARG A 101 1.97 17.03 6.01
N ALA A 102 2.12 16.09 6.94
CA ALA A 102 2.84 16.33 8.19
C ALA A 102 4.31 16.71 7.93
N GLN A 103 4.98 15.99 7.01
CA GLN A 103 6.35 16.33 6.60
C GLN A 103 6.44 17.71 5.97
N PHE A 104 5.51 18.07 5.08
CA PHE A 104 5.51 19.39 4.44
C PHE A 104 5.22 20.53 5.42
N LEU A 105 4.32 20.33 6.39
CA LEU A 105 4.05 21.31 7.44
C LEU A 105 5.28 21.55 8.33
N GLN A 106 6.05 20.50 8.62
CA GLN A 106 7.27 20.60 9.40
C GLN A 106 8.37 21.30 8.58
N LEU A 107 8.66 20.79 7.38
CA LEU A 107 9.78 21.28 6.56
C LEU A 107 9.60 22.69 6.03
N LYS A 108 8.38 23.15 5.78
CA LYS A 108 8.15 24.48 5.16
C LYS A 108 8.58 25.67 6.03
N HIS A 109 8.86 25.45 7.30
CA HIS A 109 9.35 26.46 8.26
C HIS A 109 10.85 26.35 8.53
N GLU A 110 11.56 25.44 7.85
CA GLU A 110 13.00 25.30 7.97
C GLU A 110 13.74 26.45 7.26
N GLU A 111 14.87 26.88 7.81
CA GLU A 111 15.67 28.02 7.32
C GLU A 111 16.06 27.90 5.84
N PHE A 112 16.38 26.69 5.36
CA PHE A 112 16.73 26.47 3.96
C PHE A 112 15.57 26.72 2.99
N ILE A 113 14.32 26.56 3.44
CA ILE A 113 13.12 26.89 2.64
C ILE A 113 12.90 28.40 2.61
N GLU A 114 13.12 29.08 3.73
CA GLU A 114 13.05 30.55 3.78
C GLU A 114 14.12 31.17 2.88
N ALA A 115 15.34 30.64 2.91
CA ALA A 115 16.44 31.09 2.03
C ALA A 115 16.12 30.87 0.54
N ALA A 116 15.52 29.69 0.20
CA ALA A 116 15.11 29.41 -1.17
C ALA A 116 14.05 30.39 -1.68
N ARG A 117 13.08 30.76 -0.82
CA ARG A 117 12.05 31.76 -1.14
C ARG A 117 12.65 33.14 -1.27
N ALA A 118 13.54 33.55 -0.36
CA ALA A 118 14.23 34.83 -0.41
C ALA A 118 15.09 34.99 -1.67
N SER A 119 15.63 33.89 -2.20
CA SER A 119 16.36 33.83 -3.47
C SER A 119 15.44 33.88 -4.70
N GLY A 120 14.12 34.08 -4.54
CA GLY A 120 13.17 34.21 -5.65
C GLY A 120 12.75 32.90 -6.32
N GLN A 121 12.97 31.73 -5.69
CA GLN A 121 12.54 30.47 -6.28
C GLN A 121 11.01 30.38 -6.33
N SER A 122 10.48 29.80 -7.42
CA SER A 122 9.05 29.57 -7.56
C SER A 122 8.54 28.51 -6.59
N ASN A 123 7.24 28.53 -6.28
CA ASN A 123 6.61 27.56 -5.40
C ASN A 123 6.83 26.09 -5.85
N LEU A 124 6.76 25.82 -7.16
CA LEU A 124 7.04 24.49 -7.70
C LEU A 124 8.50 24.09 -7.51
N ALA A 125 9.44 25.05 -7.70
CA ALA A 125 10.84 24.77 -7.43
C ALA A 125 11.08 24.45 -5.94
N VAL A 126 10.46 25.18 -5.02
CA VAL A 126 10.54 24.88 -3.58
C VAL A 126 9.98 23.49 -3.26
N ILE A 127 8.84 23.12 -3.84
CA ILE A 127 8.24 21.79 -3.62
C ILE A 127 9.16 20.67 -4.15
N PHE A 128 9.54 20.73 -5.43
CA PHE A 128 10.23 19.60 -6.07
C PHE A 128 11.73 19.55 -5.78
N LYS A 129 12.41 20.69 -5.54
CA LYS A 129 13.85 20.71 -5.28
C LYS A 129 14.21 20.65 -3.79
N HIS A 130 13.30 21.05 -2.92
CA HIS A 130 13.61 21.15 -1.49
C HIS A 130 12.67 20.32 -0.61
N LEU A 131 11.36 20.52 -0.67
CA LEU A 131 10.44 19.84 0.25
C LEU A 131 10.34 18.34 -0.04
N LEU A 132 10.02 17.95 -1.27
CA LEU A 132 9.81 16.57 -1.63
C LEU A 132 11.06 15.68 -1.43
N PRO A 133 12.28 16.10 -1.84
CA PRO A 133 13.48 15.30 -1.58
C PRO A 133 13.78 15.10 -0.09
N ASN A 134 13.48 16.09 0.76
CA ASN A 134 13.67 15.97 2.20
C ASN A 134 12.55 15.18 2.89
N ALA A 135 11.37 15.10 2.30
CA ALA A 135 10.25 14.28 2.79
C ALA A 135 10.31 12.82 2.31
N ILE A 136 11.13 12.49 1.30
CA ILE A 136 11.08 11.19 0.61
C ILE A 136 11.43 10.02 1.52
N GLY A 137 12.34 10.19 2.47
CA GLY A 137 12.77 9.15 3.39
C GLY A 137 11.60 8.53 4.17
N PRO A 138 10.87 9.30 5.00
CA PRO A 138 9.69 8.81 5.69
C PRO A 138 8.60 8.25 4.77
N ILE A 139 8.46 8.81 3.55
CA ILE A 139 7.48 8.33 2.57
C ILE A 139 7.85 6.93 2.07
N ILE A 140 9.12 6.70 1.68
CA ILE A 140 9.59 5.37 1.23
C ILE A 140 9.39 4.33 2.33
N VAL A 141 9.74 4.65 3.57
CA VAL A 141 9.52 3.77 4.72
C VAL A 141 8.03 3.39 4.85
N ALA A 142 7.12 4.36 4.78
CA ALA A 142 5.69 4.09 4.85
C ALA A 142 5.20 3.18 3.69
N LEU A 143 5.75 3.37 2.49
CA LEU A 143 5.39 2.57 1.32
C LEU A 143 5.83 1.10 1.44
N THR A 144 6.95 0.82 2.11
CA THR A 144 7.36 -0.58 2.35
C THR A 144 6.35 -1.34 3.19
N PHE A 145 5.65 -0.68 4.12
CA PHE A 145 4.58 -1.27 4.91
C PHE A 145 3.23 -1.34 4.15
N THR A 146 3.06 -0.54 3.11
CA THR A 146 1.84 -0.58 2.28
C THR A 146 1.77 -1.87 1.45
N VAL A 147 2.92 -2.39 0.98
CA VAL A 147 2.96 -3.63 0.18
C VAL A 147 2.39 -4.83 0.95
N PRO A 148 2.89 -5.20 2.14
CA PRO A 148 2.34 -6.31 2.90
C PRO A 148 0.88 -6.09 3.31
N SER A 149 0.50 -4.85 3.67
CA SER A 149 -0.88 -4.52 3.99
C SER A 149 -1.83 -4.78 2.81
N ALA A 150 -1.41 -4.44 1.58
CA ALA A 150 -2.19 -4.70 0.38
C ALA A 150 -2.30 -6.19 0.06
N ILE A 151 -1.24 -6.99 0.27
CA ILE A 151 -1.27 -8.45 0.11
C ILE A 151 -2.25 -9.09 1.10
N LEU A 152 -2.24 -8.65 2.35
CA LEU A 152 -3.17 -9.14 3.37
C LEU A 152 -4.63 -8.75 3.05
N SER A 153 -4.85 -7.51 2.57
CA SER A 153 -6.17 -7.04 2.16
C SER A 153 -6.71 -7.80 0.95
N GLU A 154 -5.86 -8.08 -0.05
CA GLU A 154 -6.22 -8.94 -1.20
C GLU A 154 -6.59 -10.34 -0.71
N SER A 155 -5.80 -10.91 0.19
CA SER A 155 -6.08 -12.23 0.76
C SER A 155 -7.43 -12.24 1.49
N THR A 156 -7.75 -11.20 2.26
CA THR A 156 -9.05 -11.04 2.93
C THR A 156 -10.20 -10.99 1.91
N LEU A 157 -10.06 -10.22 0.82
CA LEU A 157 -11.05 -10.19 -0.25
C LEU A 157 -11.23 -11.55 -0.90
N SER A 158 -10.14 -12.32 -1.07
CA SER A 158 -10.18 -13.67 -1.59
C SER A 158 -10.95 -14.64 -0.66
N PHE A 159 -10.76 -14.53 0.66
CA PHE A 159 -11.48 -15.33 1.65
C PHE A 159 -13.00 -15.08 1.62
N ILE A 160 -13.44 -13.87 1.40
CA ILE A 160 -14.88 -13.54 1.29
C ILE A 160 -15.45 -13.78 -0.12
N GLY A 161 -14.64 -14.36 -1.02
CA GLY A 161 -15.08 -14.73 -2.36
C GLY A 161 -15.07 -13.61 -3.40
N LEU A 162 -14.46 -12.47 -3.10
CA LEU A 162 -14.26 -11.33 -4.00
C LEU A 162 -12.85 -11.28 -4.59
N GLY A 163 -12.08 -12.35 -4.44
CA GLY A 163 -10.74 -12.50 -4.99
C GLY A 163 -10.71 -12.67 -6.50
N LEU A 164 -9.56 -13.15 -7.00
CA LEU A 164 -9.35 -13.42 -8.41
C LEU A 164 -10.22 -14.58 -8.89
N SER A 165 -10.68 -14.50 -10.12
CA SER A 165 -11.41 -15.60 -10.77
C SER A 165 -10.43 -16.52 -11.50
N PRO A 166 -10.66 -17.86 -11.48
CA PRO A 166 -9.89 -18.80 -12.27
C PRO A 166 -9.83 -18.37 -13.76
N PRO A 167 -8.71 -18.63 -14.47
CA PRO A 167 -7.53 -19.41 -14.05
C PRO A 167 -6.51 -18.65 -13.23
N ALA A 168 -6.68 -17.31 -13.04
CA ALA A 168 -5.75 -16.49 -12.25
C ALA A 168 -5.75 -16.95 -10.79
N CYS A 169 -4.57 -16.92 -10.18
CA CYS A 169 -4.40 -17.23 -8.76
C CYS A 169 -3.43 -16.24 -8.11
N SER A 170 -3.70 -15.95 -6.85
CA SER A 170 -2.82 -15.26 -5.91
C SER A 170 -2.57 -16.17 -4.71
N TRP A 171 -1.66 -15.80 -3.84
CA TRP A 171 -1.51 -16.53 -2.57
C TRP A 171 -2.79 -16.47 -1.72
N GLY A 172 -3.53 -15.36 -1.77
CA GLY A 172 -4.80 -15.22 -1.07
C GLY A 172 -5.87 -16.18 -1.59
N THR A 173 -6.02 -16.31 -2.92
CA THR A 173 -6.98 -17.27 -3.50
C THR A 173 -6.57 -18.71 -3.22
N LEU A 174 -5.26 -19.03 -3.29
CA LEU A 174 -4.75 -20.38 -2.96
C LEU A 174 -5.00 -20.73 -1.49
N ALA A 175 -4.77 -19.77 -0.57
CA ALA A 175 -5.04 -19.97 0.84
C ALA A 175 -6.56 -20.14 1.12
N SER A 176 -7.41 -19.37 0.42
CA SER A 176 -8.86 -19.50 0.52
C SER A 176 -9.35 -20.88 0.05
N ASP A 177 -8.82 -21.39 -1.08
CA ASP A 177 -9.11 -22.74 -1.56
C ASP A 177 -8.63 -23.79 -0.55
N GLY A 178 -7.38 -23.66 -0.06
CA GLY A 178 -6.79 -24.57 0.92
C GLY A 178 -7.53 -24.60 2.27
N LEU A 179 -8.17 -23.49 2.69
CA LEU A 179 -8.98 -23.47 3.90
C LEU A 179 -10.18 -24.42 3.81
N ARG A 180 -10.79 -24.54 2.63
CA ARG A 180 -11.94 -25.46 2.41
C ARG A 180 -11.52 -26.91 2.53
N ALA A 181 -10.29 -27.23 2.12
CA ALA A 181 -9.71 -28.57 2.16
C ALA A 181 -8.90 -28.86 3.45
N LEU A 182 -8.85 -27.93 4.41
CA LEU A 182 -7.94 -27.96 5.57
C LEU A 182 -7.93 -29.28 6.34
N ARG A 183 -9.11 -29.94 6.48
CA ARG A 183 -9.25 -31.19 7.26
C ARG A 183 -8.65 -32.39 6.54
N ILE A 184 -8.56 -32.37 5.22
CA ILE A 184 -8.12 -33.48 4.38
C ILE A 184 -6.72 -33.23 3.84
N GLU A 185 -6.48 -32.01 3.36
CA GLU A 185 -5.25 -31.60 2.67
C GLU A 185 -4.69 -30.30 3.25
N PRO A 186 -4.17 -30.28 4.49
CA PRO A 186 -3.71 -29.07 5.18
C PRO A 186 -2.57 -28.36 4.44
N HIS A 187 -1.81 -29.07 3.63
CA HIS A 187 -0.70 -28.52 2.84
C HIS A 187 -1.16 -27.47 1.82
N LEU A 188 -2.40 -27.54 1.33
CA LEU A 188 -2.97 -26.56 0.39
C LEU A 188 -3.12 -25.16 1.01
N LEU A 189 -3.34 -25.09 2.34
CA LEU A 189 -3.35 -23.82 3.07
C LEU A 189 -1.96 -23.42 3.55
N LEU A 190 -1.18 -24.37 4.06
CA LEU A 190 0.09 -24.08 4.73
C LEU A 190 1.11 -23.44 3.77
N PHE A 191 1.27 -23.93 2.55
CA PHE A 191 2.26 -23.39 1.62
C PHE A 191 1.95 -21.94 1.19
N PRO A 192 0.76 -21.59 0.67
CA PRO A 192 0.46 -20.20 0.33
C PRO A 192 0.59 -19.25 1.54
N SER A 193 0.10 -19.68 2.71
CA SER A 193 0.19 -18.91 3.94
C SER A 193 1.65 -18.67 4.37
N PHE A 194 2.53 -19.67 4.21
CA PHE A 194 3.96 -19.52 4.47
C PHE A 194 4.59 -18.46 3.55
N PHE A 195 4.24 -18.44 2.25
CA PHE A 195 4.76 -17.43 1.32
C PHE A 195 4.22 -16.03 1.62
N ILE A 196 2.96 -15.89 2.04
CA ILE A 196 2.43 -14.63 2.55
C ILE A 196 3.23 -14.20 3.78
N PHE A 197 3.38 -15.08 4.77
CA PHE A 197 4.10 -14.79 6.01
C PHE A 197 5.53 -14.31 5.77
N ILE A 198 6.32 -15.07 4.99
CA ILE A 198 7.73 -14.73 4.74
C ILE A 198 7.84 -13.42 3.97
N THR A 199 6.93 -13.14 3.03
CA THR A 199 6.91 -11.89 2.26
C THR A 199 6.56 -10.70 3.16
N VAL A 200 5.52 -10.81 3.97
CA VAL A 200 5.15 -9.78 4.95
C VAL A 200 6.30 -9.49 5.91
N LEU A 201 6.92 -10.54 6.44
CA LEU A 201 8.06 -10.42 7.33
C LEU A 201 9.26 -9.73 6.65
N SER A 202 9.57 -10.11 5.41
CA SER A 202 10.67 -9.52 4.64
C SER A 202 10.46 -8.03 4.37
N PHE A 203 9.25 -7.62 3.99
CA PHE A 203 8.91 -6.21 3.78
C PHE A 203 8.94 -5.41 5.09
N ASN A 204 8.54 -5.99 6.21
CA ASN A 204 8.63 -5.34 7.52
C ASN A 204 10.09 -5.11 7.90
N PHE A 205 10.97 -6.12 7.79
CA PHE A 205 12.41 -5.95 8.03
C PHE A 205 13.04 -4.94 7.06
N LEU A 206 12.63 -4.95 5.79
CA LEU A 206 13.09 -3.96 4.82
C LEU A 206 12.66 -2.54 5.25
N GLY A 207 11.42 -2.36 5.67
CA GLY A 207 10.90 -1.09 6.16
C GLY A 207 11.64 -0.58 7.39
N ASP A 208 11.87 -1.45 8.36
CA ASP A 208 12.62 -1.12 9.58
C ASP A 208 14.08 -0.78 9.26
N GLY A 209 14.74 -1.58 8.43
CA GLY A 209 16.12 -1.29 8.00
C GLY A 209 16.25 0.01 7.19
N LEU A 210 15.27 0.33 6.34
CA LEU A 210 15.22 1.63 5.63
C LEU A 210 14.96 2.79 6.59
N ARG A 211 14.11 2.61 7.58
CA ARG A 211 13.86 3.61 8.62
C ARG A 211 15.14 3.94 9.38
N ASP A 212 15.88 2.91 9.83
CA ASP A 212 17.12 3.10 10.56
C ASP A 212 18.20 3.76 9.68
N ALA A 213 18.31 3.37 8.42
CA ALA A 213 19.28 3.94 7.48
C ALA A 213 18.98 5.39 7.08
N LEU A 214 17.70 5.78 7.05
CA LEU A 214 17.25 7.11 6.65
C LEU A 214 17.01 8.06 7.83
N ASP A 215 17.09 7.59 9.08
CA ASP A 215 16.97 8.44 10.27
C ASP A 215 18.29 9.21 10.50
N PRO A 216 18.29 10.56 10.40
CA PRO A 216 19.48 11.37 10.63
C PRO A 216 20.04 11.26 12.06
N ARG A 217 19.19 10.87 13.03
CA ARG A 217 19.56 10.80 14.46
C ARG A 217 20.44 9.60 14.79
N THR A 218 20.49 8.59 13.94
CA THR A 218 21.33 7.40 14.14
C THR A 218 22.78 7.60 13.68
N ARG A 219 23.12 8.78 13.12
CA ARG A 219 24.47 9.11 12.64
C ARG A 219 25.30 9.92 13.65
N LEU A 220 24.82 10.10 14.86
CA LEU A 220 25.53 10.66 16.02
C LEU A 220 25.88 9.55 17.00
#